data_7872d36ac32e00e9edc9bfa4a08600cb
#
_entry.id   7872d36ac32e00e9edc9bfa4a08600cb
#
_cell.length_a   1.000
_cell.length_b   1.000
_cell.length_c   1.000
_cell.angle_alpha   90.00
_cell.angle_beta   90.00
_cell.angle_gamma   90.00
#
_symmetry.space_group_name_H-M   'P 1'
#
loop_
_entity.id
_entity.type
_entity.pdbx_description
1 polymer ?
#
loop_
_entity_poly.entity_id
_entity_poly.type
_entity_poly.pdbx_seq_one_letter_code
_entity_poly.pdbx_strand_id
1 'polypeptide(L)'
;MVPRMEVPARNNKFYISRIAGGLNPCVQKPSGSSLQFANCVFYAVGRFAELWSIWLPSADAERFVQIGKQRGLIVSQTPAAGSIAVWSKGSETTSSDGCGHVAIVEIVNENGSIVTSESGWSAKKAFWTTTRKANGNWGQSSNYNFLGFVLPFGSIKKGDKGAVVKELQWLLARAGYLRNTEIDGDFGRITLGAVCAYQLENKLTVDGVVGAQTAEKIWR
;
A
#
# COMPACT_ATOMS: atom_id res chain seq x y z
N MET A 1 -10.32 4.11 4.99
CA MET A 1 -9.20 4.97 4.51
C MET A 1 -9.75 6.09 3.63
N VAL A 2 -9.19 7.31 3.65
CA VAL A 2 -9.55 8.40 2.71
C VAL A 2 -8.57 8.35 1.53
N PRO A 3 -9.05 8.09 0.30
CA PRO A 3 -8.20 8.06 -0.87
C PRO A 3 -7.56 9.42 -1.17
N ARG A 4 -6.31 9.41 -1.62
CA ARG A 4 -5.61 10.62 -2.06
C ARG A 4 -5.73 10.76 -3.57
N MET A 5 -6.47 11.77 -3.98
CA MET A 5 -6.67 12.10 -5.40
C MET A 5 -5.93 13.38 -5.82
N GLU A 6 -5.39 14.12 -4.85
CA GLU A 6 -4.71 15.40 -5.07
C GLU A 6 -3.28 15.38 -4.52
N VAL A 7 -2.44 16.24 -5.06
CA VAL A 7 -1.06 16.41 -4.61
C VAL A 7 -1.00 16.75 -3.12
N PRO A 8 -0.08 16.14 -2.34
CA PRO A 8 0.08 16.48 -0.92
C PRO A 8 0.42 17.97 -0.73
N ALA A 9 -0.12 18.57 0.33
CA ALA A 9 0.22 19.95 0.69
C ALA A 9 1.74 20.11 0.90
N ARG A 10 2.29 21.29 0.59
CA ARG A 10 3.73 21.57 0.67
C ARG A 10 4.36 21.28 2.03
N ASN A 11 3.61 21.56 3.08
CA ASN A 11 4.03 21.38 4.48
C ASN A 11 3.64 20.01 5.07
N ASN A 12 3.17 19.08 4.26
CA ASN A 12 2.84 17.76 4.75
C ASN A 12 4.09 17.02 5.20
N LYS A 13 4.21 16.78 6.51
CA LYS A 13 5.39 16.22 7.18
C LYS A 13 5.85 14.85 6.66
N PHE A 14 4.96 14.08 6.08
CA PHE A 14 5.26 12.76 5.56
C PHE A 14 6.01 12.79 4.22
N TYR A 15 5.99 13.91 3.52
CA TYR A 15 6.62 14.08 2.20
C TYR A 15 7.80 15.05 2.20
N ILE A 16 8.18 15.60 3.35
CA ILE A 16 9.33 16.49 3.44
C ILE A 16 10.60 15.66 3.32
N SER A 17 11.35 15.89 2.26
CA SER A 17 12.63 15.23 2.01
C SER A 17 13.74 15.87 2.83
N ARG A 18 14.48 15.08 3.59
CA ARG A 18 15.70 15.54 4.31
C ARG A 18 16.85 15.84 3.35
N ILE A 19 16.88 15.17 2.19
CA ILE A 19 17.95 15.31 1.18
C ILE A 19 17.78 16.61 0.40
N ALA A 20 16.58 17.07 0.21
CA ALA A 20 16.26 18.22 -0.62
C ALA A 20 16.04 19.54 0.17
N GLY A 21 16.69 19.69 1.31
CA GLY A 21 16.56 20.91 2.14
C GLY A 21 15.14 21.11 2.69
N GLY A 22 14.41 20.05 2.96
CA GLY A 22 13.05 20.11 3.48
C GLY A 22 11.95 20.34 2.43
N LEU A 23 12.24 20.18 1.16
CA LEU A 23 11.27 20.33 0.08
C LEU A 23 10.37 19.08 -0.05
N ASN A 24 9.09 19.29 -0.33
CA ASN A 24 8.15 18.22 -0.65
C ASN A 24 8.36 17.79 -2.12
N PRO A 25 8.89 16.59 -2.39
CA PRO A 25 9.18 16.13 -3.75
C PRO A 25 7.94 15.93 -4.63
N CYS A 26 6.75 15.86 -4.03
CA CYS A 26 5.50 15.70 -4.77
C CYS A 26 4.98 17.02 -5.36
N VAL A 27 5.46 18.18 -4.85
CA VAL A 27 4.99 19.50 -5.29
C VAL A 27 6.06 20.34 -5.97
N GLN A 28 7.31 19.94 -5.91
CA GLN A 28 8.42 20.72 -6.49
C GLN A 28 9.26 19.87 -7.42
N LYS A 29 9.28 20.22 -8.69
CA LYS A 29 10.32 19.85 -9.64
C LYS A 29 11.14 21.11 -9.91
N PRO A 30 12.39 21.22 -9.42
CA PRO A 30 13.20 22.39 -9.71
C PRO A 30 13.43 22.48 -11.22
N SER A 31 13.07 23.61 -11.79
CA SER A 31 13.37 23.93 -13.18
C SER A 31 14.90 24.00 -13.34
N GLY A 32 15.47 23.21 -14.26
CA GLY A 32 16.89 23.29 -14.62
C GLY A 32 17.87 22.60 -13.69
N SER A 33 17.43 21.87 -12.66
CA SER A 33 18.30 21.09 -11.78
C SER A 33 18.40 19.63 -12.24
N SER A 34 19.60 19.04 -12.18
CA SER A 34 19.83 17.60 -12.31
C SER A 34 19.25 16.81 -11.13
N LEU A 35 18.95 17.46 -10.00
CA LEU A 35 18.29 16.89 -8.86
C LEU A 35 16.78 16.87 -9.11
N GLN A 36 16.26 15.70 -9.39
CA GLN A 36 14.83 15.47 -9.49
C GLN A 36 14.29 15.10 -8.11
N PHE A 37 13.40 15.93 -7.55
CA PHE A 37 12.80 15.66 -6.25
C PHE A 37 11.58 14.73 -6.36
N ALA A 38 10.89 14.72 -7.50
CA ALA A 38 9.82 13.76 -7.74
C ALA A 38 10.40 12.34 -7.79
N ASN A 39 9.88 11.45 -6.91
CA ASN A 39 10.38 10.09 -6.79
C ASN A 39 9.26 9.18 -6.29
N CYS A 40 9.08 8.01 -6.94
CA CYS A 40 8.04 7.05 -6.59
C CYS A 40 8.21 6.50 -5.17
N VAL A 41 9.45 6.20 -4.77
CA VAL A 41 9.76 5.67 -3.43
C VAL A 41 9.47 6.70 -2.34
N PHE A 42 9.96 7.94 -2.48
CA PHE A 42 9.68 9.00 -1.50
C PHE A 42 8.18 9.21 -1.31
N TYR A 43 7.43 9.23 -2.41
CA TYR A 43 5.99 9.37 -2.36
C TYR A 43 5.35 8.18 -1.65
N ALA A 44 5.64 6.96 -2.10
CA ALA A 44 5.00 5.75 -1.56
C ALA A 44 5.32 5.54 -0.07
N VAL A 45 6.57 5.74 0.35
CA VAL A 45 6.96 5.66 1.78
C VAL A 45 6.24 6.73 2.61
N GLY A 46 6.17 7.96 2.11
CA GLY A 46 5.46 9.04 2.78
C GLY A 46 3.96 8.75 2.94
N ARG A 47 3.31 8.30 1.86
CA ARG A 47 1.88 7.96 1.90
C ARG A 47 1.59 6.76 2.80
N PHE A 48 2.44 5.73 2.75
CA PHE A 48 2.33 4.55 3.61
C PHE A 48 2.47 4.93 5.09
N ALA A 49 3.44 5.79 5.43
CA ALA A 49 3.61 6.31 6.79
C ALA A 49 2.44 7.21 7.24
N GLU A 50 1.88 8.03 6.33
CA GLU A 50 0.70 8.86 6.61
C GLU A 50 -0.53 8.01 6.94
N LEU A 51 -0.74 6.90 6.22
CA LEU A 51 -1.88 6.01 6.42
C LEU A 51 -1.73 5.13 7.68
N TRP A 52 -0.55 4.56 7.88
CA TRP A 52 -0.36 3.44 8.79
C TRP A 52 0.63 3.71 9.92
N SER A 53 1.30 4.88 9.92
CA SER A 53 2.41 5.20 10.84
C SER A 53 3.60 4.24 10.73
N ILE A 54 3.76 3.57 9.57
CA ILE A 54 4.84 2.63 9.28
C ILE A 54 5.82 3.29 8.32
N TRP A 55 7.07 3.51 8.77
CA TRP A 55 8.15 4.02 7.95
C TRP A 55 8.99 2.88 7.38
N LEU A 56 9.01 2.76 6.07
CA LEU A 56 9.88 1.84 5.36
C LEU A 56 11.21 2.52 5.01
N PRO A 57 12.32 1.77 4.91
CA PRO A 57 13.61 2.34 4.54
C PRO A 57 13.59 2.80 3.08
N SER A 58 14.44 3.78 2.75
CA SER A 58 14.70 4.16 1.37
C SER A 58 15.51 3.07 0.67
N ALA A 59 15.04 2.62 -0.49
CA ALA A 59 15.68 1.61 -1.33
C ALA A 59 15.18 1.75 -2.78
N ASP A 60 15.74 0.97 -3.71
CA ASP A 60 15.18 0.85 -5.05
C ASP A 60 13.75 0.28 -4.98
N ALA A 61 12.88 0.77 -5.85
CA ALA A 61 11.46 0.44 -5.80
C ALA A 61 11.18 -1.06 -5.84
N GLU A 62 11.89 -1.81 -6.67
CA GLU A 62 11.73 -3.26 -6.84
C GLU A 62 12.09 -4.07 -5.58
N ARG A 63 12.85 -3.49 -4.64
CA ARG A 63 13.20 -4.15 -3.36
C ARG A 63 12.10 -4.11 -2.31
N PHE A 64 11.01 -3.37 -2.55
CA PHE A 64 9.98 -3.20 -1.54
C PHE A 64 9.24 -4.49 -1.16
N VAL A 65 9.13 -5.47 -2.07
CA VAL A 65 8.63 -6.81 -1.74
C VAL A 65 9.54 -7.50 -0.72
N GLN A 66 10.86 -7.46 -0.93
CA GLN A 66 11.81 -8.04 0.02
C GLN A 66 11.80 -7.31 1.36
N ILE A 67 11.79 -5.97 1.32
CA ILE A 67 11.71 -5.13 2.54
C ILE A 67 10.43 -5.43 3.32
N GLY A 68 9.29 -5.55 2.63
CA GLY A 68 8.01 -5.91 3.25
C GLY A 68 8.11 -7.25 4.00
N LYS A 69 8.63 -8.29 3.34
CA LYS A 69 8.85 -9.61 3.95
C LYS A 69 9.79 -9.54 5.16
N GLN A 70 10.91 -8.81 5.06
CA GLN A 70 11.86 -8.64 6.18
C GLN A 70 11.26 -7.89 7.37
N ARG A 71 10.28 -7.02 7.13
CA ARG A 71 9.52 -6.29 8.16
C ARG A 71 8.31 -7.06 8.69
N GLY A 72 8.12 -8.31 8.24
CA GLY A 72 7.00 -9.14 8.63
C GLY A 72 5.66 -8.71 8.02
N LEU A 73 5.67 -7.89 6.97
CA LEU A 73 4.47 -7.47 6.27
C LEU A 73 4.03 -8.54 5.26
N ILE A 74 2.73 -8.65 5.04
CA ILE A 74 2.20 -9.54 4.01
C ILE A 74 2.53 -8.97 2.63
N VAL A 75 2.99 -9.86 1.74
CA VAL A 75 3.08 -9.60 0.31
C VAL A 75 2.04 -10.45 -0.40
N SER A 76 1.13 -9.81 -1.11
CA SER A 76 -0.03 -10.42 -1.76
C SER A 76 -0.02 -10.17 -3.27
N GLN A 77 -0.68 -11.03 -4.05
CA GLN A 77 -0.99 -10.77 -5.46
C GLN A 77 -2.35 -10.06 -5.61
N THR A 78 -3.13 -10.00 -4.54
CA THR A 78 -4.41 -9.30 -4.47
C THR A 78 -4.21 -7.89 -3.91
N PRO A 79 -4.77 -6.85 -4.56
CA PRO A 79 -4.64 -5.48 -4.09
C PRO A 79 -5.42 -5.26 -2.80
N ALA A 80 -4.89 -4.40 -1.93
CA ALA A 80 -5.59 -3.87 -0.78
C ALA A 80 -5.44 -2.35 -0.75
N ALA A 81 -6.49 -1.62 -0.40
CA ALA A 81 -6.40 -0.18 -0.26
C ALA A 81 -5.35 0.19 0.79
N GLY A 82 -4.48 1.16 0.47
CA GLY A 82 -3.35 1.56 1.29
C GLY A 82 -2.10 0.68 1.16
N SER A 83 -2.10 -0.38 0.33
CA SER A 83 -0.91 -1.18 0.04
C SER A 83 0.02 -0.49 -0.96
N ILE A 84 1.28 -0.92 -0.98
CA ILE A 84 2.26 -0.50 -1.98
C ILE A 84 2.25 -1.53 -3.12
N ALA A 85 1.87 -1.13 -4.32
CA ALA A 85 2.07 -1.90 -5.54
C ALA A 85 3.52 -1.77 -5.99
N VAL A 86 4.18 -2.89 -6.32
CA VAL A 86 5.62 -2.96 -6.61
C VAL A 86 5.85 -3.60 -7.96
N TRP A 87 6.68 -2.96 -8.78
CA TRP A 87 7.17 -3.49 -10.06
C TRP A 87 8.69 -3.45 -10.12
N SER A 88 9.30 -4.51 -10.65
CA SER A 88 10.67 -4.44 -11.15
C SER A 88 10.70 -3.85 -12.56
N LYS A 89 11.87 -3.41 -13.00
CA LYS A 89 12.11 -2.96 -14.36
C LYS A 89 13.32 -3.71 -14.91
N GLY A 90 13.12 -4.43 -16.02
CA GLY A 90 14.18 -5.27 -16.59
C GLY A 90 14.57 -6.40 -15.65
N SER A 91 15.86 -6.49 -15.30
CA SER A 91 16.39 -7.47 -14.35
C SER A 91 16.34 -6.96 -12.93
N GLU A 92 15.76 -7.74 -12.00
CA GLU A 92 15.73 -7.41 -10.56
C GLU A 92 17.14 -7.39 -9.91
N THR A 93 18.15 -7.88 -10.59
CA THR A 93 19.50 -8.03 -10.05
C THR A 93 20.44 -6.89 -10.42
N THR A 94 20.06 -6.03 -11.37
CA THR A 94 20.90 -4.94 -11.86
C THR A 94 20.14 -3.61 -11.82
N SER A 95 20.68 -2.62 -11.10
CA SER A 95 20.14 -1.25 -11.10
C SER A 95 20.42 -0.48 -12.39
N SER A 96 21.17 -1.06 -13.34
CA SER A 96 21.54 -0.41 -14.61
C SER A 96 20.39 -0.25 -15.59
N ASP A 97 19.33 -1.05 -15.46
CA ASP A 97 18.12 -1.02 -16.31
C ASP A 97 16.98 -0.23 -15.68
N GLY A 98 17.18 0.28 -14.47
CA GLY A 98 16.25 1.07 -13.68
C GLY A 98 15.90 0.38 -12.35
N CYS A 99 15.37 1.18 -11.42
CA CYS A 99 15.10 0.76 -10.04
C CYS A 99 13.66 0.28 -9.83
N GLY A 100 12.93 -0.05 -10.89
CA GLY A 100 11.53 -0.42 -10.83
C GLY A 100 10.59 0.75 -10.55
N HIS A 101 9.39 0.45 -10.06
CA HIS A 101 8.37 1.44 -9.70
C HIS A 101 7.53 0.99 -8.51
N VAL A 102 7.07 1.95 -7.73
CA VAL A 102 6.09 1.74 -6.65
C VAL A 102 4.98 2.77 -6.71
N ALA A 103 3.79 2.36 -6.33
CA ALA A 103 2.60 3.20 -6.23
C ALA A 103 1.78 2.82 -5.00
N ILE A 104 0.95 3.75 -4.50
CA ILE A 104 0.00 3.44 -3.42
C ILE A 104 -1.35 3.11 -4.03
N VAL A 105 -1.95 2.00 -3.62
CA VAL A 105 -3.34 1.65 -3.95
C VAL A 105 -4.26 2.51 -3.11
N GLU A 106 -4.98 3.43 -3.73
CA GLU A 106 -5.93 4.32 -3.03
C GLU A 106 -7.34 3.72 -3.00
N ILE A 107 -7.76 3.07 -4.10
CA ILE A 107 -9.09 2.48 -4.24
C ILE A 107 -8.95 1.10 -4.87
N VAL A 108 -9.70 0.14 -4.38
CA VAL A 108 -9.99 -1.13 -5.04
C VAL A 108 -11.44 -1.10 -5.46
N ASN A 109 -11.69 -1.15 -6.77
CA ASN A 109 -13.03 -1.09 -7.35
C ASN A 109 -13.68 -2.48 -7.38
N GLU A 110 -15.00 -2.53 -7.39
CA GLU A 110 -15.79 -3.78 -7.46
C GLU A 110 -15.50 -4.62 -8.71
N ASN A 111 -15.11 -3.97 -9.81
CA ASN A 111 -14.70 -4.65 -11.05
C ASN A 111 -13.25 -5.17 -11.03
N GLY A 112 -12.58 -5.13 -9.88
CA GLY A 112 -11.21 -5.58 -9.69
C GLY A 112 -10.13 -4.60 -10.17
N SER A 113 -10.49 -3.46 -10.78
CA SER A 113 -9.51 -2.41 -11.08
C SER A 113 -9.10 -1.66 -9.80
N ILE A 114 -7.94 -1.00 -9.84
CA ILE A 114 -7.46 -0.17 -8.74
C ILE A 114 -7.20 1.26 -9.20
N VAL A 115 -7.30 2.21 -8.28
CA VAL A 115 -6.77 3.56 -8.48
C VAL A 115 -5.52 3.69 -7.64
N THR A 116 -4.41 4.04 -8.29
CA THR A 116 -3.14 4.31 -7.62
C THR A 116 -2.84 5.80 -7.57
N SER A 117 -2.13 6.23 -6.54
CA SER A 117 -1.48 7.53 -6.47
C SER A 117 0.03 7.35 -6.59
N GLU A 118 0.68 8.21 -7.34
CA GLU A 118 2.02 7.99 -7.84
C GLU A 118 2.85 9.26 -7.94
N SER A 119 4.16 9.07 -7.90
CA SER A 119 5.19 10.02 -8.29
C SER A 119 6.26 9.29 -9.10
N GLY A 120 7.17 9.98 -9.76
CA GLY A 120 8.20 9.32 -10.56
C GLY A 120 9.39 10.21 -10.87
N TRP A 121 10.59 9.62 -10.86
CA TRP A 121 11.86 10.31 -11.04
C TRP A 121 11.93 11.10 -12.36
N SER A 122 11.56 10.47 -13.46
CA SER A 122 11.60 11.08 -14.81
C SER A 122 10.25 11.60 -15.28
N ALA A 123 9.23 11.57 -14.41
CA ALA A 123 7.89 11.96 -14.80
C ALA A 123 7.78 13.48 -15.07
N LYS A 124 6.95 13.86 -16.04
CA LYS A 124 6.63 15.27 -16.33
C LYS A 124 5.86 15.95 -15.19
N LYS A 125 5.13 15.14 -14.38
CA LYS A 125 4.37 15.60 -13.21
C LYS A 125 4.98 14.99 -11.95
N ALA A 126 5.01 15.74 -10.87
CA ALA A 126 5.50 15.24 -9.59
C ALA A 126 4.50 14.34 -8.86
N PHE A 127 3.24 14.40 -9.23
CA PHE A 127 2.15 13.59 -8.68
C PHE A 127 1.08 13.35 -9.75
N TRP A 128 0.51 12.14 -9.75
CA TRP A 128 -0.66 11.79 -10.55
C TRP A 128 -1.41 10.60 -9.94
N THR A 129 -2.62 10.37 -10.41
CA THR A 129 -3.38 9.15 -10.13
C THR A 129 -3.59 8.37 -11.43
N THR A 130 -3.67 7.03 -11.31
CA THR A 130 -3.88 6.13 -12.46
C THR A 130 -4.91 5.07 -12.09
N THR A 131 -5.89 4.86 -12.98
CA THR A 131 -6.75 3.67 -12.90
C THR A 131 -6.04 2.51 -13.61
N ARG A 132 -5.83 1.41 -12.90
CA ARG A 132 -5.10 0.24 -13.36
C ARG A 132 -6.01 -0.98 -13.42
N LYS A 133 -5.97 -1.72 -14.53
CA LYS A 133 -6.74 -2.95 -14.73
C LYS A 133 -5.96 -4.17 -14.22
N ALA A 134 -6.68 -5.17 -13.74
CA ALA A 134 -6.11 -6.46 -13.36
C ALA A 134 -5.74 -7.29 -14.60
N ASN A 135 -4.60 -7.00 -15.21
CA ASN A 135 -4.11 -7.67 -16.43
C ASN A 135 -2.73 -8.34 -16.25
N GLY A 136 -2.44 -8.79 -15.03
CA GLY A 136 -1.17 -9.40 -14.68
C GLY A 136 -0.04 -8.41 -14.39
N ASN A 137 0.02 -7.28 -15.08
CA ASN A 137 1.03 -6.23 -14.87
C ASN A 137 0.44 -4.89 -14.40
N TRP A 138 -0.84 -4.87 -14.07
CA TRP A 138 -1.56 -3.68 -13.57
C TRP A 138 -1.37 -2.44 -14.44
N GLY A 139 -1.37 -2.61 -15.76
CA GLY A 139 -1.29 -1.54 -16.74
C GLY A 139 0.07 -0.84 -16.83
N GLN A 140 1.13 -1.40 -16.28
CA GLN A 140 2.49 -0.94 -16.56
C GLN A 140 2.94 -1.38 -17.96
N SER A 141 3.95 -0.69 -18.51
CA SER A 141 4.56 -1.04 -19.79
C SER A 141 5.27 -2.40 -19.72
N SER A 142 5.48 -3.01 -20.87
CA SER A 142 6.00 -4.38 -21.00
C SER A 142 7.42 -4.61 -20.45
N ASN A 143 8.17 -3.54 -20.19
CA ASN A 143 9.49 -3.62 -19.55
C ASN A 143 9.43 -3.59 -18.02
N TYR A 144 8.24 -3.58 -17.43
CA TYR A 144 8.02 -3.73 -15.99
C TYR A 144 7.36 -5.07 -15.71
N ASN A 145 7.73 -5.70 -14.59
CA ASN A 145 7.13 -6.93 -14.08
C ASN A 145 6.51 -6.66 -12.70
N PHE A 146 5.25 -7.00 -12.54
CA PHE A 146 4.58 -6.85 -11.26
C PHE A 146 5.10 -7.89 -10.25
N LEU A 147 5.52 -7.43 -9.08
CA LEU A 147 6.07 -8.28 -8.02
C LEU A 147 5.08 -8.60 -6.91
N GLY A 148 4.13 -7.71 -6.64
CA GLY A 148 3.12 -7.87 -5.61
C GLY A 148 2.72 -6.57 -4.93
N PHE A 149 1.77 -6.69 -4.01
CA PHE A 149 1.32 -5.63 -3.11
C PHE A 149 1.89 -5.87 -1.73
N VAL A 150 2.58 -4.87 -1.15
CA VAL A 150 3.03 -4.88 0.24
C VAL A 150 1.91 -4.30 1.11
N LEU A 151 1.29 -5.14 1.93
CA LEU A 151 0.21 -4.74 2.83
C LEU A 151 0.77 -4.10 4.11
N PRO A 152 0.02 -3.21 4.79
CA PRO A 152 0.50 -2.47 5.96
C PRO A 152 0.53 -3.32 7.25
N PHE A 153 0.44 -4.63 7.15
CA PHE A 153 0.41 -5.54 8.30
C PHE A 153 1.03 -6.90 7.95
N GLY A 154 1.47 -7.60 9.02
CA GLY A 154 1.81 -9.01 8.96
C GLY A 154 0.56 -9.87 9.21
N SER A 155 0.51 -10.58 10.34
CA SER A 155 -0.74 -11.17 10.83
C SER A 155 -1.43 -10.19 11.77
N ILE A 156 -2.76 -10.13 11.71
CA ILE A 156 -3.58 -9.38 12.68
C ILE A 156 -4.34 -10.40 13.54
N LYS A 157 -4.27 -10.26 14.85
CA LYS A 157 -4.81 -11.23 15.80
C LYS A 157 -5.32 -10.55 17.07
N LYS A 158 -6.00 -11.32 17.93
CA LYS A 158 -6.46 -10.84 19.22
C LYS A 158 -5.34 -10.20 20.04
N GLY A 159 -5.61 -8.99 20.55
CA GLY A 159 -4.69 -8.15 21.30
C GLY A 159 -4.05 -7.03 20.47
N ASP A 160 -4.09 -7.11 19.13
CA ASP A 160 -3.61 -6.03 18.26
C ASP A 160 -4.56 -4.83 18.30
N LYS A 161 -4.01 -3.64 18.07
CA LYS A 161 -4.75 -2.36 18.11
C LYS A 161 -4.30 -1.41 17.02
N GLY A 162 -5.15 -0.42 16.73
CA GLY A 162 -4.82 0.71 15.88
C GLY A 162 -5.51 0.72 14.52
N ALA A 163 -4.97 1.51 13.59
CA ALA A 163 -5.61 1.83 12.31
C ALA A 163 -5.88 0.59 11.44
N VAL A 164 -4.96 -0.37 11.42
CA VAL A 164 -5.11 -1.62 10.65
C VAL A 164 -6.23 -2.49 11.21
N VAL A 165 -6.36 -2.59 12.54
CA VAL A 165 -7.46 -3.31 13.19
C VAL A 165 -8.79 -2.62 12.87
N LYS A 166 -8.84 -1.30 12.93
CA LYS A 166 -10.03 -0.53 12.60
C LYS A 166 -10.47 -0.71 11.15
N GLU A 167 -9.53 -0.77 10.22
CA GLU A 167 -9.82 -1.07 8.81
C GLU A 167 -10.37 -2.49 8.64
N LEU A 168 -9.77 -3.48 9.30
CA LEU A 168 -10.27 -4.85 9.34
C LEU A 168 -11.72 -4.91 9.86
N GLN A 169 -11.98 -4.25 10.98
CA GLN A 169 -13.32 -4.20 11.57
C GLN A 169 -14.34 -3.56 10.63
N TRP A 170 -13.95 -2.50 9.92
CA TRP A 170 -14.78 -1.88 8.90
C TRP A 170 -15.12 -2.85 7.75
N LEU A 171 -14.13 -3.61 7.27
CA LEU A 171 -14.34 -4.64 6.25
C LEU A 171 -15.25 -5.76 6.73
N LEU A 172 -15.06 -6.23 7.96
CA LEU A 172 -15.93 -7.24 8.59
C LEU A 172 -17.37 -6.72 8.77
N ALA A 173 -17.53 -5.45 9.13
CA ALA A 173 -18.85 -4.84 9.26
C ALA A 173 -19.55 -4.71 7.89
N ARG A 174 -18.84 -4.28 6.87
CA ARG A 174 -19.32 -4.23 5.48
C ARG A 174 -19.73 -5.61 4.97
N ALA A 175 -19.02 -6.65 5.37
CA ALA A 175 -19.31 -8.04 5.03
C ALA A 175 -20.40 -8.68 5.93
N GLY A 176 -20.95 -7.96 6.91
CA GLY A 176 -22.04 -8.42 7.76
C GLY A 176 -21.62 -9.20 9.01
N TYR A 177 -20.32 -9.26 9.34
CA TYR A 177 -19.81 -9.99 10.51
C TYR A 177 -19.63 -9.15 11.76
N LEU A 178 -19.70 -7.82 11.65
CA LEU A 178 -19.65 -6.86 12.77
C LEU A 178 -20.72 -5.79 12.61
N ARG A 179 -21.12 -5.17 13.71
CA ARG A 179 -21.91 -3.93 13.70
C ARG A 179 -20.97 -2.73 13.60
N ASN A 180 -21.42 -1.64 13.00
CA ASN A 180 -20.64 -0.40 12.90
C ASN A 180 -20.23 0.17 14.27
N THR A 181 -21.00 -0.10 15.30
CA THR A 181 -20.72 0.31 16.69
C THR A 181 -19.56 -0.46 17.33
N GLU A 182 -19.09 -1.51 16.70
CA GLU A 182 -18.00 -2.39 17.18
C GLU A 182 -16.66 -2.08 16.49
N ILE A 183 -16.59 -0.98 15.69
CA ILE A 183 -15.38 -0.52 15.00
C ILE A 183 -14.62 0.43 15.94
N ASP A 184 -13.85 -0.14 16.85
CA ASP A 184 -13.10 0.60 17.88
C ASP A 184 -11.58 0.62 17.68
N GLY A 185 -11.07 -0.26 16.79
CA GLY A 185 -9.62 -0.43 16.54
C GLY A 185 -8.94 -1.32 17.58
N ASP A 186 -9.69 -2.08 18.38
CA ASP A 186 -9.18 -3.09 19.33
C ASP A 186 -9.60 -4.50 18.85
N PHE A 187 -8.65 -5.37 18.59
CA PHE A 187 -8.94 -6.76 18.25
C PHE A 187 -9.30 -7.54 19.53
N GLY A 188 -10.48 -7.28 20.04
CA GLY A 188 -11.05 -7.95 21.21
C GLY A 188 -11.75 -9.27 20.87
N ARG A 189 -12.57 -9.77 21.80
CA ARG A 189 -13.32 -11.02 21.62
C ARG A 189 -14.37 -10.94 20.51
N ILE A 190 -14.98 -9.80 20.32
CA ILE A 190 -16.00 -9.58 19.28
C ILE A 190 -15.37 -9.67 17.91
N THR A 191 -14.26 -8.96 17.69
CA THR A 191 -13.50 -9.01 16.44
C THR A 191 -12.97 -10.42 16.14
N LEU A 192 -12.50 -11.13 17.17
CA LEU A 192 -12.08 -12.54 17.04
C LEU A 192 -13.23 -13.42 16.52
N GLY A 193 -14.42 -13.31 17.13
CA GLY A 193 -15.60 -14.05 16.70
C GLY A 193 -15.97 -13.77 15.25
N ALA A 194 -15.95 -12.49 14.85
CA ALA A 194 -16.21 -12.05 13.49
C ALA A 194 -15.20 -12.61 12.48
N VAL A 195 -13.91 -12.61 12.82
CA VAL A 195 -12.85 -13.21 11.98
C VAL A 195 -13.06 -14.71 11.82
N CYS A 196 -13.34 -15.43 12.92
CA CYS A 196 -13.60 -16.87 12.86
C CYS A 196 -14.83 -17.18 12.00
N ALA A 197 -15.92 -16.43 12.14
CA ALA A 197 -17.13 -16.60 11.31
C ALA A 197 -16.81 -16.34 9.82
N TYR A 198 -16.09 -15.25 9.53
CA TYR A 198 -15.64 -14.94 8.17
C TYR A 198 -14.79 -16.07 7.57
N GLN A 199 -13.80 -16.58 8.34
CA GLN A 199 -12.95 -17.68 7.91
C GLN A 199 -13.76 -18.94 7.60
N LEU A 200 -14.69 -19.30 8.48
CA LEU A 200 -15.56 -20.47 8.31
C LEU A 200 -16.37 -20.40 7.01
N GLU A 201 -17.11 -19.30 6.80
CA GLU A 201 -17.93 -19.13 5.59
C GLU A 201 -17.10 -19.07 4.31
N ASN A 202 -15.89 -18.52 4.39
CA ASN A 202 -14.98 -18.44 3.25
C ASN A 202 -14.10 -19.68 3.04
N LYS A 203 -14.35 -20.77 3.81
CA LYS A 203 -13.61 -22.05 3.73
C LYS A 203 -12.10 -21.86 3.94
N LEU A 204 -11.74 -20.99 4.87
CA LEU A 204 -10.37 -20.77 5.34
C LEU A 204 -10.10 -21.56 6.62
N THR A 205 -8.84 -21.67 7.02
CA THR A 205 -8.47 -22.15 8.35
C THR A 205 -9.06 -21.23 9.41
N VAL A 206 -9.88 -21.79 10.32
CA VAL A 206 -10.55 -21.03 11.38
C VAL A 206 -9.62 -20.97 12.59
N ASP A 207 -8.66 -20.05 12.56
CA ASP A 207 -7.65 -19.82 13.60
C ASP A 207 -7.80 -18.47 14.32
N GLY A 208 -8.71 -17.61 13.82
CA GLY A 208 -8.92 -16.27 14.34
C GLY A 208 -7.76 -15.32 14.06
N VAL A 209 -6.84 -15.67 13.16
CA VAL A 209 -5.70 -14.85 12.75
C VAL A 209 -5.88 -14.41 11.30
N VAL A 210 -5.84 -13.11 11.08
CA VAL A 210 -5.87 -12.56 9.71
C VAL A 210 -4.46 -12.61 9.12
N GLY A 211 -4.07 -13.78 8.62
CA GLY A 211 -2.86 -13.99 7.84
C GLY A 211 -3.07 -13.73 6.35
N ALA A 212 -2.10 -14.12 5.52
CA ALA A 212 -2.12 -13.85 4.08
C ALA A 212 -3.41 -14.33 3.40
N GLN A 213 -3.84 -15.55 3.64
CA GLN A 213 -5.04 -16.13 3.02
C GLN A 213 -6.32 -15.39 3.39
N THR A 214 -6.48 -15.02 4.66
CA THR A 214 -7.63 -14.26 5.13
C THR A 214 -7.58 -12.84 4.57
N ALA A 215 -6.41 -12.20 4.59
CA ALA A 215 -6.21 -10.88 4.04
C ALA A 215 -6.55 -10.82 2.54
N GLU A 216 -6.08 -11.76 1.74
CA GLU A 216 -6.38 -11.84 0.30
C GLU A 216 -7.86 -11.91 -0.02
N LYS A 217 -8.68 -12.46 0.89
CA LYS A 217 -10.13 -12.55 0.69
C LYS A 217 -10.89 -11.34 1.21
N ILE A 218 -10.51 -10.80 2.37
CA ILE A 218 -11.30 -9.75 3.02
C ILE A 218 -11.01 -8.35 2.48
N TRP A 219 -9.79 -8.12 1.92
CA TRP A 219 -9.41 -6.83 1.32
C TRP A 219 -9.77 -6.69 -0.17
N ARG A 220 -10.57 -7.62 -0.70
CA ARG A 220 -11.12 -7.56 -2.09
C ARG A 220 -12.21 -6.51 -2.24
#